data_fccea6e72c41045591a3face9552e7dc
#
_entry.id   fccea6e72c41045591a3face9552e7dc
#
_cell.length_a   1.000
_cell.length_b   1.000
_cell.length_c   1.000
_cell.angle_alpha   90.00
_cell.angle_beta   90.00
_cell.angle_gamma   90.00
#
_symmetry.space_group_name_H-M   'P 1'
#
loop_
_entity.id
_entity.type
_entity.pdbx_description
1 polymer ?
#
loop_
_entity_poly.entity_id
_entity_poly.type
_entity_poly.pdbx_seq_one_letter_code
_entity_poly.pdbx_strand_id
1 'polypeptide(L)'
;MKSRNSLLKALAAVMAASMILTVACCGGGGNSSTAGSSTSSKTESSAAESTDGGDASSEVTGSSGPDDTTEHYEFDAYYSYQGSVKPWGEDAASKYMNEKFNITVNYSCPEADADSRLNLMISSDDLPDVIILDRNANWLKLINLGKLVDINTLKYEGCSFDEDILESTQKLLSVNGGLYGIPNWARKGATGGNMSWMVNHDVYEQLGSPEIKTLEDLHQFMLDAKDKGVKTSDDQSIFPWLPRQDDNGFYTVSAIYRSYGHPNLIDTYWSQADNDVKLAVYDDNYIAALKIANQWYKEGLFPETTYTDSNDQFVEKLANGRAAVTYYDFSQDDTNHFRTLLQEKDGNTYDLLGWELKDSPIYPAADGVDYVYGEESGTVGWNVNCITTKAENPQRIFDLYSWMLTKDGSINMMYGPEGGLWEGKDEEGNPILKKPEEELTSDEKNAAGCWFWSQPAHSDNVDLTKYAVNEQQPEESRSWVISIQDHVFTPEDSIHPAIPGQKFLTDENTNLSLEIEPTEDLGMARQAITDECKMRIPQIIMASDDATFDKLVQDLKDFAESNQVHDIEKIYTDKRASNIELQGYTAYQDYYDAQK
;
A
#
# COMPACT_ATOMS: atom_id res chain seq x y z
N MET A 1 -41.52 15.88 16.75
CA MET A 1 -41.63 15.91 15.29
C MET A 1 -41.63 17.32 14.64
N LYS A 2 -41.09 18.34 15.27
CA LYS A 2 -41.01 19.71 14.67
C LYS A 2 -39.59 20.29 14.65
N SER A 3 -38.56 19.56 15.09
CA SER A 3 -37.15 20.04 15.10
C SER A 3 -36.24 19.42 14.02
N ARG A 4 -36.66 18.34 13.37
CA ARG A 4 -35.90 17.64 12.34
C ARG A 4 -35.95 18.25 10.93
N ASN A 5 -36.98 19.08 10.67
CA ASN A 5 -37.13 19.73 9.37
C ASN A 5 -36.42 21.08 9.22
N SER A 6 -35.76 21.58 10.28
CA SER A 6 -34.97 22.81 10.21
C SER A 6 -33.48 22.54 9.88
N LEU A 7 -32.96 21.38 10.27
CA LEU A 7 -31.58 21.00 9.92
C LEU A 7 -31.42 20.60 8.44
N LEU A 8 -32.38 19.87 7.89
CA LEU A 8 -32.39 19.49 6.46
C LEU A 8 -32.54 20.66 5.50
N LYS A 9 -33.16 21.77 5.95
CA LYS A 9 -33.25 23.00 5.16
C LYS A 9 -32.01 23.89 5.26
N ALA A 10 -31.19 23.73 6.27
CA ALA A 10 -29.92 24.43 6.39
C ALA A 10 -28.80 23.79 5.55
N LEU A 11 -28.79 22.46 5.41
CA LEU A 11 -27.82 21.77 4.53
C LEU A 11 -28.10 21.99 3.03
N ALA A 12 -29.36 22.10 2.63
CA ALA A 12 -29.75 22.38 1.23
C ALA A 12 -29.43 23.82 0.77
N ALA A 13 -29.23 24.75 1.68
CA ALA A 13 -28.90 26.14 1.37
C ALA A 13 -27.39 26.42 1.23
N VAL A 14 -26.54 25.53 1.71
CA VAL A 14 -25.07 25.65 1.60
C VAL A 14 -24.54 25.06 0.29
N MET A 15 -25.24 24.09 -0.31
CA MET A 15 -24.82 23.49 -1.61
C MET A 15 -25.28 24.30 -2.84
N ALA A 16 -26.09 25.32 -2.69
CA ALA A 16 -26.57 26.15 -3.82
C ALA A 16 -25.75 27.44 -4.04
N ALA A 17 -24.75 27.72 -3.23
CA ALA A 17 -23.98 28.98 -3.30
C ALA A 17 -22.57 28.85 -3.93
N SER A 18 -22.17 27.65 -4.40
CA SER A 18 -20.83 27.42 -4.95
C SER A 18 -20.76 27.27 -6.48
N MET A 19 -21.84 27.49 -7.19
CA MET A 19 -21.85 27.45 -8.66
C MET A 19 -22.34 28.75 -9.25
N ILE A 20 -21.58 29.80 -9.23
CA ILE A 20 -21.61 30.91 -10.19
C ILE A 20 -20.36 31.76 -9.90
N LEU A 21 -19.31 31.59 -10.68
CA LEU A 21 -18.32 32.62 -11.06
C LEU A 21 -17.15 32.00 -11.83
N THR A 22 -17.35 31.80 -13.14
CA THR A 22 -16.26 31.87 -14.12
C THR A 22 -16.84 31.88 -15.54
N VAL A 23 -17.15 33.05 -16.05
CA VAL A 23 -17.12 33.35 -17.49
C VAL A 23 -16.81 34.82 -17.64
N ALA A 24 -15.80 35.08 -18.39
CA ALA A 24 -15.46 36.26 -19.20
C ALA A 24 -14.09 36.85 -18.87
N CYS A 25 -13.14 36.63 -19.78
CA CYS A 25 -12.66 37.65 -20.67
C CYS A 25 -11.75 37.06 -21.73
N CYS A 26 -12.23 37.09 -22.96
CA CYS A 26 -11.45 37.02 -24.19
C CYS A 26 -10.86 38.39 -24.51
N GLY A 27 -9.67 38.39 -25.15
CA GLY A 27 -9.37 39.48 -26.09
C GLY A 27 -7.94 39.87 -26.27
N GLY A 28 -7.36 39.54 -27.44
CA GLY A 28 -6.53 40.43 -28.22
C GLY A 28 -5.01 40.33 -28.09
N GLY A 29 -4.30 39.62 -28.89
CA GLY A 29 -3.74 40.01 -30.16
C GLY A 29 -2.43 40.83 -30.08
N GLY A 30 -1.36 40.35 -30.73
CA GLY A 30 -0.27 41.23 -31.10
C GLY A 30 1.12 40.57 -31.21
N ASN A 31 1.42 40.22 -32.42
CA ASN A 31 2.71 39.83 -32.98
C ASN A 31 3.83 40.85 -32.72
N SER A 32 5.07 40.40 -32.47
CA SER A 32 6.19 40.77 -33.36
C SER A 32 7.52 40.14 -32.94
N SER A 33 8.12 39.58 -33.94
CA SER A 33 9.49 39.11 -34.08
C SER A 33 10.55 40.15 -33.71
N THR A 34 11.70 39.73 -33.19
CA THR A 34 13.01 40.07 -33.84
C THR A 34 14.13 39.18 -33.29
N ALA A 35 14.96 38.78 -34.23
CA ALA A 35 16.17 38.00 -34.09
C ALA A 35 17.35 38.84 -33.60
N GLY A 36 18.39 38.14 -33.12
CA GLY A 36 19.73 38.73 -33.02
C GLY A 36 20.63 38.00 -32.04
N SER A 37 21.35 37.05 -32.58
CA SER A 37 22.81 37.06 -32.78
C SER A 37 23.67 36.51 -31.63
N SER A 38 24.17 35.34 -31.93
CA SER A 38 25.44 34.69 -31.58
C SER A 38 26.53 35.50 -30.89
N THR A 39 27.16 34.88 -29.87
CA THR A 39 28.64 34.87 -29.80
C THR A 39 29.11 33.62 -29.09
N SER A 40 29.90 32.84 -29.82
CA SER A 40 30.69 31.71 -29.37
C SER A 40 31.90 32.16 -28.57
N SER A 41 32.22 31.49 -27.46
CA SER A 41 33.59 31.44 -26.98
C SER A 41 33.96 29.99 -26.64
N LYS A 42 34.86 29.47 -27.46
CA LYS A 42 35.66 28.26 -27.18
C LYS A 42 36.54 28.54 -25.97
N THR A 43 36.63 27.58 -25.06
CA THR A 43 37.83 27.43 -24.24
C THR A 43 38.17 25.94 -24.14
N GLU A 44 39.44 25.70 -24.24
CA GLU A 44 40.14 24.49 -24.58
C GLU A 44 40.06 23.37 -23.50
N SER A 45 40.16 22.14 -24.01
CA SER A 45 40.45 20.93 -23.30
C SER A 45 41.85 20.96 -22.65
N SER A 46 41.95 20.56 -21.40
CA SER A 46 43.19 19.99 -20.86
C SER A 46 42.89 18.61 -20.29
N ALA A 47 43.49 17.63 -20.94
CA ALA A 47 43.56 16.26 -20.45
C ALA A 47 44.37 16.22 -19.15
N ALA A 48 43.86 15.50 -18.17
CA ALA A 48 44.64 15.04 -17.03
C ALA A 48 44.55 13.53 -16.94
N GLU A 49 45.68 12.92 -16.77
CA GLU A 49 45.99 11.49 -16.78
C GLU A 49 45.24 10.72 -15.71
N SER A 50 44.83 9.50 -16.09
CA SER A 50 44.43 8.43 -15.21
C SER A 50 45.54 7.98 -14.30
N THR A 51 45.39 8.11 -13.02
CA THR A 51 46.13 7.34 -12.03
C THR A 51 45.24 6.27 -11.43
N ASP A 52 45.73 5.06 -11.56
CA ASP A 52 45.32 3.80 -10.95
C ASP A 52 44.88 4.03 -9.49
N GLY A 53 43.63 3.71 -9.17
CA GLY A 53 43.05 3.91 -7.86
C GLY A 53 42.92 2.60 -7.11
N GLY A 54 43.57 2.54 -6.03
CA GLY A 54 43.45 1.47 -5.05
C GLY A 54 42.02 1.41 -4.48
N ASP A 55 41.56 0.21 -4.31
CA ASP A 55 40.40 -0.22 -3.57
C ASP A 55 40.50 0.32 -2.12
N ALA A 56 39.78 1.40 -1.86
CA ALA A 56 39.56 1.92 -0.52
C ALA A 56 38.14 1.59 -0.12
N SER A 57 37.94 0.41 0.47
CA SER A 57 36.79 0.20 1.34
C SER A 57 36.90 1.21 2.48
N SER A 58 36.18 2.32 2.37
CA SER A 58 35.97 3.19 3.52
C SER A 58 35.09 2.42 4.50
N GLU A 59 35.66 1.95 5.60
CA GLU A 59 34.86 1.59 6.77
C GLU A 59 33.99 2.81 7.12
N VAL A 60 32.69 2.67 6.94
CA VAL A 60 31.71 3.65 7.42
C VAL A 60 31.77 3.55 8.94
N THR A 61 32.45 4.48 9.57
CA THR A 61 32.45 4.59 11.04
C THR A 61 31.11 5.17 11.45
N GLY A 62 30.20 4.32 11.96
CA GLY A 62 28.93 4.73 12.54
C GLY A 62 29.11 5.72 13.70
N SER A 63 27.97 6.23 14.21
CA SER A 63 27.94 7.12 15.35
C SER A 63 28.55 6.47 16.60
N SER A 64 29.05 7.29 17.52
CA SER A 64 29.62 6.81 18.80
C SER A 64 28.56 6.44 19.86
N GLY A 65 27.29 6.67 19.60
CA GLY A 65 26.15 6.42 20.51
C GLY A 65 25.01 7.39 20.29
N PRO A 66 23.93 7.28 21.09
CA PRO A 66 22.81 8.20 21.03
C PRO A 66 23.25 9.63 21.37
N ASP A 67 22.54 10.61 20.83
CA ASP A 67 22.86 12.01 21.06
C ASP A 67 22.37 12.51 22.42
N ASP A 68 22.96 13.62 22.87
CA ASP A 68 22.58 14.29 24.13
C ASP A 68 21.19 14.96 24.01
N THR A 69 20.28 14.62 24.90
CA THR A 69 18.92 15.16 24.96
C THR A 69 18.77 16.35 25.92
N THR A 70 19.86 16.91 26.45
CA THR A 70 19.81 18.02 27.41
C THR A 70 19.35 19.33 26.78
N GLU A 71 19.70 19.57 25.51
CA GLU A 71 19.22 20.72 24.75
C GLU A 71 17.97 20.38 23.95
N HIS A 72 17.02 21.31 23.92
CA HIS A 72 15.81 21.15 23.12
C HIS A 72 16.13 21.22 21.64
N TYR A 73 15.56 20.28 20.85
CA TYR A 73 15.71 20.22 19.40
C TYR A 73 14.34 20.28 18.72
N GLU A 74 14.22 21.17 17.74
CA GLU A 74 13.01 21.33 16.94
C GLU A 74 13.35 21.05 15.48
N PHE A 75 12.51 20.29 14.78
CA PHE A 75 12.71 19.99 13.38
C PHE A 75 11.40 19.94 12.61
N ASP A 76 11.49 20.19 11.29
CA ASP A 76 10.37 20.16 10.37
C ASP A 76 10.29 18.82 9.64
N ALA A 77 9.10 18.26 9.56
CA ALA A 77 8.82 17.01 8.84
C ALA A 77 7.71 17.22 7.80
N TYR A 78 7.98 16.84 6.57
CA TYR A 78 7.01 16.86 5.48
C TYR A 78 6.52 15.46 5.15
N TYR A 79 5.21 15.29 5.27
CA TYR A 79 4.51 14.08 4.92
C TYR A 79 3.92 14.22 3.52
N SER A 80 4.47 13.51 2.51
CA SER A 80 4.17 13.75 1.10
C SER A 80 2.86 13.15 0.60
N TYR A 81 1.95 12.81 1.51
CA TYR A 81 0.64 12.31 1.14
C TYR A 81 -0.42 13.38 1.34
N GLN A 82 -1.36 13.48 0.43
CA GLN A 82 -2.47 14.42 0.54
C GLN A 82 -3.39 14.02 1.70
N GLY A 83 -3.77 14.99 2.50
CA GLY A 83 -4.68 14.77 3.62
C GLY A 83 -4.35 15.63 4.83
N SER A 84 -4.91 15.27 5.97
CA SER A 84 -4.61 15.94 7.24
C SER A 84 -3.65 15.09 8.05
N VAL A 85 -2.50 15.63 8.37
CA VAL A 85 -1.64 15.06 9.41
C VAL A 85 -2.19 15.49 10.75
N LYS A 86 -2.32 14.55 11.69
CA LYS A 86 -2.66 14.86 13.07
C LYS A 86 -1.56 15.75 13.66
N PRO A 87 -1.90 16.88 14.31
CA PRO A 87 -0.89 17.75 14.89
C PRO A 87 -0.07 17.01 15.94
N TRP A 88 1.23 17.08 15.80
CA TRP A 88 2.16 16.52 16.78
C TRP A 88 2.16 17.33 18.08
N GLY A 89 2.21 16.65 19.22
CA GLY A 89 2.19 17.30 20.55
C GLY A 89 0.79 17.57 21.11
N GLU A 90 -0.28 17.15 20.43
CA GLU A 90 -1.65 17.28 20.94
C GLU A 90 -2.15 16.02 21.65
N ASP A 91 -1.71 14.82 21.25
CA ASP A 91 -2.02 13.57 21.90
C ASP A 91 -1.01 13.19 23.00
N ALA A 92 -1.36 12.17 23.80
CA ALA A 92 -0.52 11.76 24.93
C ALA A 92 0.79 11.10 24.48
N ALA A 93 0.76 10.36 23.37
CA ALA A 93 1.93 9.66 22.83
C ALA A 93 3.01 10.63 22.34
N SER A 94 2.62 11.61 21.51
CA SER A 94 3.55 12.61 20.99
C SER A 94 4.08 13.52 22.09
N LYS A 95 3.26 13.88 23.10
CA LYS A 95 3.73 14.59 24.28
C LYS A 95 4.78 13.80 25.04
N TYR A 96 4.55 12.51 25.26
CA TYR A 96 5.51 11.63 25.92
C TYR A 96 6.84 11.56 25.15
N MET A 97 6.80 11.44 23.83
CA MET A 97 8.00 11.44 22.99
C MET A 97 8.73 12.78 23.02
N ASN A 98 7.99 13.91 23.00
CA ASN A 98 8.59 15.24 23.17
C ASN A 98 9.35 15.36 24.48
N GLU A 99 8.76 14.90 25.58
CA GLU A 99 9.41 14.92 26.89
C GLU A 99 10.61 13.97 26.96
N LYS A 100 10.45 12.73 26.45
CA LYS A 100 11.48 11.69 26.49
C LYS A 100 12.73 12.07 25.69
N PHE A 101 12.54 12.64 24.52
CA PHE A 101 13.62 13.00 23.60
C PHE A 101 13.97 14.49 23.63
N ASN A 102 13.27 15.29 24.43
CA ASN A 102 13.40 16.75 24.47
C ASN A 102 13.37 17.40 23.07
N ILE A 103 12.32 17.06 22.29
CA ILE A 103 12.15 17.49 20.91
C ILE A 103 10.78 18.13 20.68
N THR A 104 10.66 18.85 19.55
CA THR A 104 9.39 19.23 18.93
C THR A 104 9.46 18.89 17.45
N VAL A 105 8.39 18.31 16.91
CA VAL A 105 8.28 18.00 15.48
C VAL A 105 7.17 18.83 14.86
N ASN A 106 7.48 19.56 13.81
CA ASN A 106 6.51 20.33 13.04
C ASN A 106 6.13 19.55 11.78
N TYR A 107 5.05 18.78 11.84
CA TYR A 107 4.56 18.07 10.67
C TYR A 107 3.76 18.97 9.74
N SER A 108 3.99 18.82 8.44
CA SER A 108 3.21 19.43 7.38
C SER A 108 2.88 18.41 6.29
N CYS A 109 1.77 18.63 5.58
CA CYS A 109 1.35 17.83 4.42
C CYS A 109 0.80 18.75 3.32
N PRO A 110 0.75 18.30 2.06
CA PRO A 110 0.17 19.10 0.97
C PRO A 110 -1.36 19.11 1.08
N GLU A 111 -1.96 20.25 0.77
CA GLU A 111 -3.43 20.37 0.63
C GLU A 111 -3.92 19.73 -0.67
N ALA A 112 -3.09 19.77 -1.71
CA ALA A 112 -3.35 19.18 -3.03
C ALA A 112 -2.02 18.94 -3.75
N ASP A 113 -2.02 18.01 -4.73
CA ASP A 113 -0.90 17.72 -5.64
C ASP A 113 0.46 17.56 -4.90
N ALA A 114 0.56 16.45 -4.15
CA ALA A 114 1.72 16.11 -3.34
C ALA A 114 3.02 16.07 -4.15
N ASP A 115 2.98 15.51 -5.35
CA ASP A 115 4.16 15.37 -6.23
C ASP A 115 4.66 16.71 -6.74
N SER A 116 3.78 17.59 -7.16
CA SER A 116 4.16 18.94 -7.58
C SER A 116 4.79 19.73 -6.44
N ARG A 117 4.23 19.63 -5.23
CA ARG A 117 4.78 20.29 -4.05
C ARG A 117 6.17 19.77 -3.71
N LEU A 118 6.34 18.45 -3.67
CA LEU A 118 7.63 17.80 -3.39
C LEU A 118 8.68 18.19 -4.46
N ASN A 119 8.31 18.12 -5.74
CA ASN A 119 9.20 18.51 -6.83
C ASN A 119 9.63 19.98 -6.75
N LEU A 120 8.75 20.88 -6.31
CA LEU A 120 9.10 22.28 -6.07
C LEU A 120 10.14 22.40 -4.96
N MET A 121 9.95 21.73 -3.83
CA MET A 121 10.89 21.72 -2.71
C MET A 121 12.26 21.17 -3.13
N ILE A 122 12.29 20.05 -3.87
CA ILE A 122 13.54 19.49 -4.41
C ILE A 122 14.23 20.47 -5.34
N SER A 123 13.48 21.12 -6.23
CA SER A 123 14.03 22.01 -7.25
C SER A 123 14.54 23.34 -6.67
N SER A 124 13.91 23.84 -5.61
CA SER A 124 14.33 25.06 -4.90
C SER A 124 15.40 24.82 -3.84
N ASP A 125 15.72 23.55 -3.53
CA ASP A 125 16.57 23.15 -2.41
C ASP A 125 16.04 23.62 -1.04
N ASP A 126 14.74 23.83 -0.94
CA ASP A 126 14.02 24.23 0.26
C ASP A 126 13.38 23.00 0.90
N LEU A 127 14.23 22.10 1.42
CA LEU A 127 13.84 20.83 2.00
C LEU A 127 13.70 20.96 3.52
N PRO A 128 12.69 20.32 4.14
CA PRO A 128 12.62 20.16 5.59
C PRO A 128 13.68 19.18 6.10
N ASP A 129 13.77 19.02 7.40
CA ASP A 129 14.70 18.07 8.03
C ASP A 129 14.34 16.62 7.74
N VAL A 130 13.05 16.32 7.63
CA VAL A 130 12.53 14.99 7.30
C VAL A 130 11.52 15.05 6.17
N ILE A 131 11.60 14.08 5.27
CA ILE A 131 10.59 13.83 4.24
C ILE A 131 10.11 12.38 4.36
N ILE A 132 8.79 12.19 4.47
CA ILE A 132 8.14 10.89 4.46
C ILE A 132 7.46 10.73 3.10
N LEU A 133 7.91 9.77 2.31
CA LEU A 133 7.43 9.55 0.94
C LEU A 133 7.53 8.08 0.54
N ASP A 134 6.85 7.72 -0.54
CA ASP A 134 6.99 6.39 -1.14
C ASP A 134 8.39 6.19 -1.73
N ARG A 135 8.82 4.92 -1.78
CA ARG A 135 10.03 4.53 -2.50
C ARG A 135 9.78 4.60 -4.01
N ASN A 136 9.85 5.79 -4.55
CA ASN A 136 9.53 6.11 -5.94
C ASN A 136 10.62 6.97 -6.61
N ALA A 137 10.33 7.48 -7.79
CA ALA A 137 11.25 8.33 -8.55
C ALA A 137 11.71 9.59 -7.78
N ASN A 138 10.87 10.17 -6.92
CA ASN A 138 11.24 11.33 -6.11
C ASN A 138 12.25 10.96 -5.01
N TRP A 139 12.09 9.78 -4.40
CA TRP A 139 13.08 9.25 -3.46
C TRP A 139 14.43 9.01 -4.13
N LEU A 140 14.45 8.34 -5.29
CA LEU A 140 15.68 8.12 -6.06
C LEU A 140 16.33 9.44 -6.48
N LYS A 141 15.55 10.43 -6.90
CA LYS A 141 16.02 11.75 -7.24
C LYS A 141 16.70 12.47 -6.06
N LEU A 142 16.14 12.39 -4.86
CA LEU A 142 16.75 12.94 -3.64
C LEU A 142 18.08 12.26 -3.32
N ILE A 143 18.16 10.93 -3.47
CA ILE A 143 19.41 10.16 -3.29
C ILE A 143 20.46 10.63 -4.30
N ASN A 144 20.12 10.62 -5.58
CA ASN A 144 21.04 10.98 -6.66
C ASN A 144 21.55 12.43 -6.57
N LEU A 145 20.75 13.33 -6.01
CA LEU A 145 21.15 14.71 -5.72
C LEU A 145 21.96 14.86 -4.41
N GLY A 146 22.19 13.77 -3.66
CA GLY A 146 22.89 13.81 -2.38
C GLY A 146 22.16 14.62 -1.30
N LYS A 147 20.82 14.60 -1.31
CA LYS A 147 20.00 15.39 -0.39
C LYS A 147 19.60 14.63 0.87
N LEU A 148 19.89 13.32 0.95
CA LEU A 148 19.53 12.47 2.06
C LEU A 148 20.77 12.04 2.84
N VAL A 149 20.58 11.86 4.14
CA VAL A 149 21.58 11.32 5.04
C VAL A 149 21.58 9.78 4.90
N ASP A 150 22.78 9.20 4.79
CA ASP A 150 22.93 7.74 4.86
C ASP A 150 22.75 7.29 6.31
N ILE A 151 21.68 6.55 6.57
CA ILE A 151 21.32 6.02 7.89
C ILE A 151 22.44 5.17 8.50
N ASN A 152 23.26 4.49 7.66
CA ASN A 152 24.38 3.72 8.16
C ASN A 152 25.40 4.58 8.93
N THR A 153 25.48 5.87 8.65
CA THR A 153 26.36 6.81 9.36
C THR A 153 25.86 7.19 10.76
N LEU A 154 24.58 6.95 11.04
CA LEU A 154 23.92 7.30 12.30
C LEU A 154 23.82 6.08 13.25
N LYS A 155 24.04 4.88 12.74
CA LYS A 155 23.97 3.64 13.54
C LYS A 155 25.12 3.56 14.52
N TYR A 156 24.86 2.97 15.68
CA TYR A 156 25.85 2.73 16.74
C TYR A 156 25.58 1.37 17.40
N GLU A 157 26.56 0.84 18.11
CA GLU A 157 26.44 -0.45 18.80
C GLU A 157 25.30 -0.40 19.85
N GLY A 158 24.32 -1.31 19.70
CA GLY A 158 23.16 -1.39 20.59
C GLY A 158 22.02 -0.40 20.23
N CYS A 159 22.05 0.22 19.03
CA CYS A 159 20.88 0.93 18.56
C CYS A 159 19.76 -0.07 18.21
N SER A 160 18.53 0.29 18.55
CA SER A 160 17.36 -0.57 18.30
C SER A 160 17.06 -0.79 16.81
N PHE A 161 17.58 0.05 15.94
CA PHE A 161 17.36 -0.05 14.51
C PHE A 161 17.76 -1.42 13.93
N ASP A 162 18.95 -1.91 14.29
CA ASP A 162 19.46 -3.21 13.80
C ASP A 162 18.76 -4.41 14.48
N GLU A 163 18.10 -4.20 15.62
CA GLU A 163 17.31 -5.24 16.29
C GLU A 163 15.93 -5.40 15.66
N ASP A 164 15.35 -4.31 15.15
CA ASP A 164 13.99 -4.26 14.63
C ASP A 164 13.89 -4.33 13.10
N ILE A 165 14.97 -4.07 12.36
CA ILE A 165 15.02 -4.17 10.90
C ILE A 165 16.10 -5.17 10.47
N LEU A 166 15.69 -6.26 9.84
CA LEU A 166 16.61 -7.30 9.39
C LEU A 166 17.68 -6.75 8.44
N GLU A 167 18.89 -7.29 8.53
CA GLU A 167 19.99 -6.94 7.61
C GLU A 167 19.62 -7.17 6.13
N SER A 168 18.87 -8.23 5.84
CA SER A 168 18.35 -8.48 4.49
C SER A 168 17.41 -7.37 4.00
N THR A 169 16.51 -6.88 4.87
CA THR A 169 15.63 -5.75 4.60
C THR A 169 16.43 -4.47 4.35
N GLN A 170 17.43 -4.19 5.17
CA GLN A 170 18.31 -3.03 4.99
C GLN A 170 19.05 -3.10 3.65
N LYS A 171 19.51 -4.27 3.22
CA LYS A 171 20.16 -4.48 1.92
C LYS A 171 19.20 -4.25 0.75
N LEU A 172 17.94 -4.73 0.86
CA LEU A 172 16.91 -4.49 -0.15
C LEU A 172 16.58 -3.00 -0.32
N LEU A 173 16.65 -2.24 0.78
CA LEU A 173 16.41 -0.79 0.79
C LEU A 173 17.64 0.05 0.41
N SER A 174 18.81 -0.58 0.32
CA SER A 174 20.03 0.14 -0.01
C SER A 174 20.09 0.51 -1.49
N VAL A 175 20.50 1.75 -1.76
CA VAL A 175 20.70 2.30 -3.10
C VAL A 175 22.13 2.82 -3.18
N ASN A 176 22.88 2.41 -4.18
CA ASN A 176 24.29 2.80 -4.37
C ASN A 176 25.18 2.54 -3.13
N GLY A 177 24.84 1.52 -2.33
CA GLY A 177 25.57 1.13 -1.13
C GLY A 177 25.23 1.91 0.13
N GLY A 178 24.34 2.89 0.09
CA GLY A 178 23.82 3.63 1.24
C GLY A 178 22.37 3.28 1.57
N LEU A 179 21.97 3.51 2.82
CA LEU A 179 20.60 3.34 3.30
C LEU A 179 19.97 4.71 3.54
N TYR A 180 19.03 5.13 2.69
CA TYR A 180 18.53 6.50 2.66
C TYR A 180 17.10 6.66 3.15
N GLY A 181 16.75 5.96 4.21
CA GLY A 181 15.46 6.11 4.87
C GLY A 181 15.17 4.97 5.82
N ILE A 182 14.30 5.24 6.78
CA ILE A 182 13.80 4.29 7.75
C ILE A 182 12.44 3.84 7.26
N PRO A 183 12.21 2.54 6.98
CA PRO A 183 10.95 2.08 6.41
C PRO A 183 9.80 2.16 7.41
N ASN A 184 8.59 2.32 6.89
CA ASN A 184 7.39 1.95 7.62
C ASN A 184 7.17 0.42 7.49
N TRP A 185 6.40 -0.17 8.37
CA TRP A 185 6.05 -1.60 8.33
C TRP A 185 7.26 -2.53 8.16
N ALA A 186 8.39 -2.21 8.82
CA ALA A 186 9.52 -3.12 8.88
C ALA A 186 9.13 -4.38 9.65
N ARG A 187 9.21 -5.53 9.01
CA ARG A 187 8.83 -6.81 9.60
C ARG A 187 9.99 -7.79 9.59
N LYS A 188 9.98 -8.70 10.56
CA LYS A 188 10.98 -9.79 10.65
C LYS A 188 10.55 -11.03 9.88
N GLY A 189 9.33 -11.05 9.38
CA GLY A 189 8.77 -12.11 8.55
C GLY A 189 7.69 -11.56 7.64
N ALA A 190 7.39 -12.30 6.58
CA ALA A 190 6.23 -12.00 5.76
C ALA A 190 4.95 -12.27 6.56
N THR A 191 3.95 -11.49 6.27
CA THR A 191 2.61 -11.61 6.87
C THR A 191 1.59 -11.79 5.75
N GLY A 192 0.43 -12.37 6.03
CA GLY A 192 -0.67 -12.40 5.06
C GLY A 192 -1.11 -10.99 4.71
N GLY A 193 -1.59 -10.83 3.50
CA GLY A 193 -2.19 -9.57 3.04
C GLY A 193 -3.61 -9.41 3.56
N ASN A 194 -4.20 -8.32 3.15
CA ASN A 194 -5.48 -7.87 3.68
C ASN A 194 -6.62 -7.99 2.66
N MET A 195 -6.31 -8.37 1.41
CA MET A 195 -7.32 -8.48 0.36
C MET A 195 -8.01 -9.83 0.38
N SER A 196 -9.34 -9.83 0.37
CA SER A 196 -10.13 -11.04 0.30
C SER A 196 -11.45 -10.85 -0.43
N TRP A 197 -12.02 -11.97 -0.89
CA TRP A 197 -13.41 -12.03 -1.29
C TRP A 197 -14.30 -11.89 -0.06
N MET A 198 -15.33 -11.07 -0.17
CA MET A 198 -16.34 -10.89 0.87
C MET A 198 -17.74 -11.07 0.29
N VAL A 199 -18.61 -11.74 1.02
CA VAL A 199 -19.99 -11.98 0.66
C VAL A 199 -20.92 -11.23 1.61
N ASN A 200 -21.97 -10.64 1.08
CA ASN A 200 -23.04 -10.05 1.88
C ASN A 200 -23.83 -11.16 2.58
N HIS A 201 -23.83 -11.15 3.90
CA HIS A 201 -24.43 -12.20 4.74
C HIS A 201 -25.91 -12.44 4.42
N ASP A 202 -26.71 -11.38 4.35
CA ASP A 202 -28.15 -11.49 4.06
C ASP A 202 -28.40 -12.07 2.66
N VAL A 203 -27.60 -11.70 1.68
CA VAL A 203 -27.71 -12.27 0.33
C VAL A 203 -27.36 -13.74 0.35
N TYR A 204 -26.30 -14.11 1.06
CA TYR A 204 -25.88 -15.50 1.22
C TYR A 204 -26.96 -16.36 1.82
N GLU A 205 -27.58 -15.91 2.93
CA GLU A 205 -28.70 -16.62 3.55
C GLU A 205 -29.94 -16.70 2.66
N GLN A 206 -30.30 -15.60 1.98
CA GLN A 206 -31.44 -15.57 1.05
C GLN A 206 -31.27 -16.55 -0.11
N LEU A 207 -30.04 -16.85 -0.50
CA LEU A 207 -29.71 -17.84 -1.53
C LEU A 207 -29.59 -19.27 -0.99
N GLY A 208 -29.76 -19.46 0.32
CA GLY A 208 -29.78 -20.77 0.97
C GLY A 208 -28.41 -21.24 1.42
N SER A 209 -27.49 -20.33 1.65
CA SER A 209 -26.13 -20.56 2.13
C SER A 209 -25.40 -21.62 1.32
N PRO A 210 -25.23 -21.43 0.00
CA PRO A 210 -24.60 -22.41 -0.86
C PRO A 210 -23.13 -22.60 -0.48
N GLU A 211 -22.61 -23.79 -0.68
CA GLU A 211 -21.18 -24.04 -0.55
C GLU A 211 -20.45 -23.34 -1.70
N ILE A 212 -19.46 -22.49 -1.37
CA ILE A 212 -18.65 -21.74 -2.35
C ILE A 212 -17.19 -22.15 -2.13
N LYS A 213 -16.65 -22.99 -3.02
CA LYS A 213 -15.29 -23.54 -2.93
C LYS A 213 -14.41 -23.20 -4.13
N THR A 214 -15.02 -22.85 -5.25
CA THR A 214 -14.34 -22.56 -6.49
C THR A 214 -14.77 -21.22 -7.04
N LEU A 215 -13.99 -20.68 -7.97
CA LEU A 215 -14.36 -19.47 -8.70
C LEU A 215 -15.68 -19.66 -9.48
N GLU A 216 -15.96 -20.88 -9.94
CA GLU A 216 -17.21 -21.23 -10.62
C GLU A 216 -18.40 -21.22 -9.66
N ASP A 217 -18.23 -21.71 -8.42
CA ASP A 217 -19.28 -21.62 -7.40
C ASP A 217 -19.60 -20.16 -7.07
N LEU A 218 -18.55 -19.32 -6.97
CA LEU A 218 -18.70 -17.88 -6.74
C LEU A 218 -19.42 -17.19 -7.92
N HIS A 219 -19.07 -17.57 -9.15
CA HIS A 219 -19.75 -17.11 -10.36
C HIS A 219 -21.24 -17.48 -10.34
N GLN A 220 -21.56 -18.75 -10.02
CA GLN A 220 -22.94 -19.21 -9.92
C GLN A 220 -23.71 -18.46 -8.81
N PHE A 221 -23.07 -18.21 -7.65
CA PHE A 221 -23.67 -17.42 -6.59
C PHE A 221 -24.04 -16.02 -7.04
N MET A 222 -23.17 -15.36 -7.80
CA MET A 222 -23.43 -14.03 -8.37
C MET A 222 -24.56 -14.06 -9.40
N LEU A 223 -24.64 -15.08 -10.24
CA LEU A 223 -25.75 -15.29 -11.19
C LEU A 223 -27.07 -15.49 -10.44
N ASP A 224 -27.06 -16.31 -9.39
CA ASP A 224 -28.26 -16.57 -8.57
C ASP A 224 -28.76 -15.30 -7.87
N ALA A 225 -27.84 -14.46 -7.36
CA ALA A 225 -28.18 -13.18 -6.77
C ALA A 225 -28.85 -12.23 -7.78
N LYS A 226 -28.32 -12.20 -9.00
CA LYS A 226 -28.88 -11.44 -10.11
C LYS A 226 -30.27 -11.96 -10.51
N ASP A 227 -30.40 -13.27 -10.76
CA ASP A 227 -31.62 -13.87 -11.27
C ASP A 227 -32.78 -13.82 -10.26
N LYS A 228 -32.49 -13.92 -8.97
CA LYS A 228 -33.49 -13.68 -7.91
C LYS A 228 -33.85 -12.20 -7.77
N GLY A 229 -33.04 -11.29 -8.31
CA GLY A 229 -33.25 -9.86 -8.15
C GLY A 229 -33.24 -9.45 -6.69
N VAL A 230 -32.25 -9.96 -5.93
CA VAL A 230 -32.08 -9.65 -4.51
C VAL A 230 -31.96 -8.15 -4.30
N LYS A 231 -32.57 -7.66 -3.24
CA LYS A 231 -32.57 -6.23 -2.90
C LYS A 231 -32.16 -6.01 -1.45
N THR A 232 -31.70 -4.79 -1.18
CA THR A 232 -31.47 -4.32 0.18
C THR A 232 -32.79 -4.17 0.95
N SER A 233 -32.72 -3.98 2.25
CA SER A 233 -33.89 -3.77 3.13
C SER A 233 -34.73 -2.54 2.73
N ASP A 234 -34.13 -1.54 2.07
CA ASP A 234 -34.78 -0.33 1.56
C ASP A 234 -35.13 -0.39 0.04
N ASP A 235 -35.26 -1.62 -0.50
CA ASP A 235 -35.67 -1.92 -1.88
C ASP A 235 -34.71 -1.44 -2.98
N GLN A 236 -33.42 -1.21 -2.65
CA GLN A 236 -32.37 -0.90 -3.64
C GLN A 236 -31.89 -2.17 -4.34
N SER A 237 -31.52 -2.05 -5.60
CA SER A 237 -30.93 -3.15 -6.35
C SER A 237 -29.51 -3.43 -5.87
N ILE A 238 -29.19 -4.72 -5.71
CA ILE A 238 -27.85 -5.21 -5.36
C ILE A 238 -27.08 -5.51 -6.64
N PHE A 239 -25.81 -5.15 -6.66
CA PHE A 239 -24.86 -5.59 -7.69
C PHE A 239 -24.38 -7.00 -7.33
N PRO A 240 -24.44 -7.98 -8.25
CA PRO A 240 -23.91 -9.32 -7.98
C PRO A 240 -22.44 -9.29 -7.56
N TRP A 241 -21.62 -8.50 -8.24
CA TRP A 241 -20.28 -8.16 -7.85
C TRP A 241 -20.08 -6.65 -7.88
N LEU A 242 -19.45 -6.11 -6.86
CA LEU A 242 -18.99 -4.74 -6.83
C LEU A 242 -17.46 -4.74 -6.72
N PRO A 243 -16.71 -4.75 -7.83
CA PRO A 243 -15.28 -4.69 -7.79
C PRO A 243 -14.80 -3.30 -7.40
N ARG A 244 -13.60 -3.23 -6.80
CA ARG A 244 -12.94 -1.95 -6.52
C ARG A 244 -12.62 -1.22 -7.81
N GLN A 245 -12.82 0.12 -7.83
CA GLN A 245 -12.84 0.88 -9.09
C GLN A 245 -11.59 1.70 -9.37
N ASP A 246 -10.74 1.93 -8.40
CA ASP A 246 -9.76 3.01 -8.40
C ASP A 246 -8.46 2.74 -9.17
N ASP A 247 -8.35 1.60 -9.84
CA ASP A 247 -7.10 1.17 -10.47
C ASP A 247 -7.23 0.66 -11.91
N ASN A 248 -8.23 1.12 -12.59
CA ASN A 248 -8.41 0.81 -14.01
C ASN A 248 -8.43 -0.71 -14.32
N GLY A 249 -9.10 -1.48 -13.46
CA GLY A 249 -9.32 -2.92 -13.65
C GLY A 249 -8.27 -3.82 -13.03
N PHE A 250 -7.27 -3.28 -12.38
CA PHE A 250 -6.22 -4.07 -11.72
C PHE A 250 -6.81 -5.04 -10.68
N TYR A 251 -7.54 -4.55 -9.66
CA TYR A 251 -8.12 -5.42 -8.65
C TYR A 251 -9.17 -6.38 -9.23
N THR A 252 -9.92 -5.95 -10.24
CA THR A 252 -10.88 -6.82 -10.95
C THR A 252 -10.20 -8.06 -11.50
N VAL A 253 -9.08 -7.88 -12.21
CA VAL A 253 -8.36 -8.99 -12.83
C VAL A 253 -7.50 -9.74 -11.83
N SER A 254 -6.85 -9.03 -10.91
CA SER A 254 -5.97 -9.60 -9.90
C SER A 254 -6.70 -10.60 -9.00
N ALA A 255 -7.93 -10.27 -8.57
CA ALA A 255 -8.78 -11.17 -7.78
C ALA A 255 -9.03 -12.52 -8.48
N ILE A 256 -9.25 -12.50 -9.80
CA ILE A 256 -9.46 -13.69 -10.61
C ILE A 256 -8.12 -14.38 -10.93
N TYR A 257 -7.09 -13.61 -11.26
CA TYR A 257 -5.78 -14.12 -11.65
C TYR A 257 -5.11 -14.95 -10.55
N ARG A 258 -5.27 -14.57 -9.28
CA ARG A 258 -4.80 -15.36 -8.13
C ARG A 258 -5.37 -16.78 -8.11
N SER A 259 -6.60 -16.96 -8.59
CA SER A 259 -7.23 -18.28 -8.70
C SER A 259 -6.55 -19.23 -9.67
N TYR A 260 -5.59 -18.75 -10.44
CA TYR A 260 -4.70 -19.57 -11.29
C TYR A 260 -3.39 -19.97 -10.58
N GLY A 261 -3.29 -19.79 -9.27
CA GLY A 261 -2.10 -20.15 -8.50
C GLY A 261 -0.94 -19.18 -8.65
N HIS A 262 -1.22 -17.94 -9.05
CA HIS A 262 -0.22 -16.89 -9.13
C HIS A 262 -0.29 -15.96 -7.93
N PRO A 263 0.85 -15.49 -7.40
CA PRO A 263 0.86 -14.46 -6.38
C PRO A 263 0.33 -13.12 -6.93
N ASN A 264 0.78 -12.01 -6.46
CA ASN A 264 0.36 -10.70 -6.93
C ASN A 264 0.91 -10.36 -8.32
N LEU A 265 0.21 -9.44 -9.00
CA LEU A 265 0.83 -8.67 -10.06
C LEU A 265 1.88 -7.73 -9.44
N ILE A 266 3.00 -7.58 -10.11
CA ILE A 266 4.08 -6.69 -9.74
C ILE A 266 3.83 -5.34 -10.40
N ASP A 267 4.05 -4.25 -9.67
CA ASP A 267 3.96 -2.89 -10.22
C ASP A 267 2.72 -2.72 -11.14
N THR A 268 1.59 -3.22 -10.67
CA THR A 268 0.22 -3.14 -11.23
C THR A 268 -0.03 -3.99 -12.48
N TYR A 269 0.88 -4.04 -13.45
CA TYR A 269 0.63 -4.69 -14.75
C TYR A 269 1.69 -5.72 -15.14
N TRP A 270 2.61 -6.03 -14.26
CA TRP A 270 3.67 -7.00 -14.49
C TRP A 270 3.42 -8.28 -13.72
N SER A 271 3.56 -9.41 -14.35
CA SER A 271 3.42 -10.71 -13.71
C SER A 271 4.78 -11.37 -13.49
N GLN A 272 4.87 -12.18 -12.47
CA GLN A 272 5.99 -13.10 -12.30
C GLN A 272 5.55 -14.48 -12.80
N ALA A 273 5.91 -14.82 -14.00
CA ALA A 273 5.66 -16.10 -14.60
C ALA A 273 6.99 -16.83 -14.82
N ASP A 274 7.07 -18.11 -14.44
CA ASP A 274 8.22 -18.97 -14.69
C ASP A 274 9.57 -18.37 -14.24
N ASN A 275 9.62 -17.70 -13.09
CA ASN A 275 10.77 -16.95 -12.57
C ASN A 275 11.14 -15.66 -13.30
N ASP A 276 10.51 -15.37 -14.42
CA ASP A 276 10.70 -14.13 -15.16
C ASP A 276 9.62 -13.10 -14.76
N VAL A 277 9.95 -11.83 -14.92
CA VAL A 277 8.96 -10.75 -14.88
C VAL A 277 8.55 -10.41 -16.30
N LYS A 278 7.26 -10.43 -16.57
CA LYS A 278 6.67 -10.13 -17.88
C LYS A 278 5.55 -9.11 -17.75
N LEU A 279 5.32 -8.33 -18.80
CA LEU A 279 4.06 -7.59 -18.87
C LEU A 279 2.90 -8.59 -18.84
N ALA A 280 1.93 -8.39 -17.95
CA ALA A 280 0.93 -9.42 -17.61
C ALA A 280 0.13 -9.94 -18.83
N VAL A 281 -0.07 -9.13 -19.85
CA VAL A 281 -0.75 -9.56 -21.11
C VAL A 281 0.02 -10.59 -21.94
N TYR A 282 1.28 -10.89 -21.57
CA TYR A 282 2.03 -12.02 -22.15
C TYR A 282 1.86 -13.31 -21.35
N ASP A 283 1.21 -13.28 -20.21
CA ASP A 283 0.88 -14.45 -19.41
C ASP A 283 -0.49 -15.01 -19.82
N ASP A 284 -0.54 -16.28 -20.22
CA ASP A 284 -1.76 -16.95 -20.66
C ASP A 284 -2.82 -17.03 -19.54
N ASN A 285 -2.39 -17.17 -18.28
CA ASN A 285 -3.31 -17.19 -17.13
C ASN A 285 -3.92 -15.81 -16.88
N TYR A 286 -3.16 -14.74 -17.12
CA TYR A 286 -3.69 -13.38 -17.04
C TYR A 286 -4.72 -13.12 -18.14
N ILE A 287 -4.45 -13.59 -19.37
CA ILE A 287 -5.43 -13.52 -20.46
C ILE A 287 -6.68 -14.33 -20.14
N ALA A 288 -6.53 -15.51 -19.50
CA ALA A 288 -7.68 -16.29 -19.04
C ALA A 288 -8.49 -15.53 -17.97
N ALA A 289 -7.83 -14.89 -17.01
CA ALA A 289 -8.50 -14.06 -16.01
C ALA A 289 -9.24 -12.86 -16.63
N LEU A 290 -8.64 -12.19 -17.63
CA LEU A 290 -9.30 -11.13 -18.41
C LEU A 290 -10.54 -11.65 -19.14
N LYS A 291 -10.51 -12.86 -19.69
CA LYS A 291 -11.68 -13.47 -20.35
C LYS A 291 -12.81 -13.75 -19.37
N ILE A 292 -12.50 -14.22 -18.16
CA ILE A 292 -13.50 -14.39 -17.09
C ILE A 292 -14.11 -13.03 -16.72
N ALA A 293 -13.30 -12.01 -16.49
CA ALA A 293 -13.78 -10.67 -16.18
C ALA A 293 -14.68 -10.12 -17.31
N ASN A 294 -14.31 -10.30 -18.57
CA ASN A 294 -15.13 -9.91 -19.72
C ASN A 294 -16.44 -10.70 -19.79
N GLN A 295 -16.42 -12.00 -19.51
CA GLN A 295 -17.62 -12.82 -19.43
C GLN A 295 -18.56 -12.27 -18.34
N TRP A 296 -18.07 -12.06 -17.13
CA TRP A 296 -18.86 -11.55 -16.02
C TRP A 296 -19.43 -10.15 -16.29
N TYR A 297 -18.66 -9.29 -16.98
CA TYR A 297 -19.18 -8.01 -17.46
C TYR A 297 -20.33 -8.19 -18.46
N LYS A 298 -20.16 -9.02 -19.49
CA LYS A 298 -21.19 -9.32 -20.49
C LYS A 298 -22.45 -9.94 -19.88
N GLU A 299 -22.30 -10.69 -18.81
CA GLU A 299 -23.39 -11.23 -18.00
C GLU A 299 -24.05 -10.18 -17.09
N GLY A 300 -23.49 -8.97 -17.00
CA GLY A 300 -23.99 -7.88 -16.16
C GLY A 300 -23.89 -8.17 -14.68
N LEU A 301 -22.79 -8.80 -14.23
CA LEU A 301 -22.54 -9.11 -12.83
C LEU A 301 -21.98 -7.91 -12.06
N PHE A 302 -21.39 -6.94 -12.73
CA PHE A 302 -20.90 -5.71 -12.10
C PHE A 302 -21.30 -4.46 -12.90
N PRO A 303 -21.35 -3.27 -12.26
CA PRO A 303 -21.92 -2.07 -12.89
C PRO A 303 -21.01 -1.51 -13.98
N GLU A 304 -21.64 -0.92 -15.03
CA GLU A 304 -20.92 -0.19 -16.08
C GLU A 304 -20.10 1.00 -15.52
N THR A 305 -20.50 1.50 -14.35
CA THR A 305 -19.84 2.64 -13.69
C THR A 305 -18.58 2.23 -12.90
N THR A 306 -18.25 0.95 -12.83
CA THR A 306 -17.11 0.42 -12.04
C THR A 306 -15.83 1.23 -12.24
N TYR A 307 -15.51 1.60 -13.46
CA TYR A 307 -14.26 2.34 -13.75
C TYR A 307 -14.45 3.88 -13.79
N THR A 308 -15.56 4.39 -13.29
CA THR A 308 -15.88 5.82 -13.22
C THR A 308 -16.38 6.28 -11.85
N ASP A 309 -16.74 5.36 -10.99
CA ASP A 309 -17.12 5.66 -9.61
C ASP A 309 -15.89 6.22 -8.84
N SER A 310 -16.14 7.13 -7.90
CA SER A 310 -15.11 7.50 -6.91
C SER A 310 -15.03 6.49 -5.77
N ASN A 311 -13.96 6.52 -4.98
CA ASN A 311 -13.84 5.67 -3.79
C ASN A 311 -15.03 5.90 -2.83
N ASP A 312 -15.43 7.15 -2.60
CA ASP A 312 -16.57 7.46 -1.75
C ASP A 312 -17.87 6.82 -2.26
N GLN A 313 -18.08 6.80 -3.59
CA GLN A 313 -19.26 6.17 -4.20
C GLN A 313 -19.22 4.63 -4.07
N PHE A 314 -18.04 4.04 -4.16
CA PHE A 314 -17.85 2.61 -3.94
C PHE A 314 -18.12 2.24 -2.48
N VAL A 315 -17.51 2.93 -1.52
CA VAL A 315 -17.72 2.71 -0.08
C VAL A 315 -19.19 2.96 0.32
N GLU A 316 -19.85 3.99 -0.24
CA GLU A 316 -21.27 4.23 -0.02
C GLU A 316 -22.12 3.03 -0.47
N LYS A 317 -21.84 2.44 -1.64
CA LYS A 317 -22.57 1.27 -2.12
C LYS A 317 -22.39 0.08 -1.19
N LEU A 318 -21.16 -0.16 -0.68
CA LEU A 318 -20.88 -1.21 0.29
C LEU A 318 -21.62 -0.97 1.61
N ALA A 319 -21.51 0.24 2.18
CA ALA A 319 -22.18 0.62 3.42
C ALA A 319 -23.72 0.52 3.36
N ASN A 320 -24.29 0.59 2.16
CA ASN A 320 -25.71 0.40 1.92
C ASN A 320 -26.08 -1.05 1.54
N GLY A 321 -25.16 -2.01 1.65
CA GLY A 321 -25.40 -3.43 1.37
C GLY A 321 -25.67 -3.74 -0.10
N ARG A 322 -25.25 -2.88 -1.02
CA ARG A 322 -25.56 -2.99 -2.45
C ARG A 322 -24.64 -3.93 -3.25
N ALA A 323 -23.76 -4.65 -2.59
CA ALA A 323 -22.95 -5.69 -3.21
C ALA A 323 -23.34 -7.05 -2.66
N ALA A 324 -23.55 -8.06 -3.53
CA ALA A 324 -23.63 -9.44 -3.09
C ALA A 324 -22.23 -10.00 -2.80
N VAL A 325 -21.26 -9.64 -3.65
CA VAL A 325 -19.85 -9.99 -3.51
C VAL A 325 -19.00 -8.75 -3.76
N THR A 326 -17.90 -8.64 -3.02
CA THR A 326 -16.81 -7.69 -3.30
C THR A 326 -15.46 -8.36 -3.07
N TYR A 327 -14.40 -7.81 -3.65
CA TYR A 327 -13.01 -8.14 -3.34
C TYR A 327 -12.33 -6.87 -2.86
N TYR A 328 -11.95 -6.81 -1.60
CA TYR A 328 -11.47 -5.59 -0.98
C TYR A 328 -10.53 -5.85 0.19
N ASP A 329 -9.81 -4.83 0.60
CA ASP A 329 -8.96 -4.85 1.78
C ASP A 329 -9.82 -4.87 3.05
N PHE A 330 -9.84 -6.00 3.74
CA PHE A 330 -10.64 -6.19 4.95
C PHE A 330 -10.05 -5.53 6.21
N SER A 331 -8.81 -5.08 6.15
CA SER A 331 -8.13 -4.45 7.30
C SER A 331 -8.27 -2.93 7.33
N GLN A 332 -8.76 -2.32 6.26
CA GLN A 332 -8.89 -0.86 6.17
C GLN A 332 -9.97 -0.32 7.11
N ASP A 333 -9.74 0.90 7.59
CA ASP A 333 -10.75 1.63 8.37
C ASP A 333 -12.08 1.77 7.61
N ASP A 334 -12.01 1.94 6.29
CA ASP A 334 -13.19 1.97 5.42
C ASP A 334 -14.00 0.67 5.50
N THR A 335 -13.34 -0.49 5.52
CA THR A 335 -13.99 -1.80 5.63
C THR A 335 -14.72 -1.94 6.95
N ASN A 336 -14.08 -1.60 8.05
CA ASN A 336 -14.71 -1.59 9.36
C ASN A 336 -15.86 -0.58 9.39
N HIS A 337 -15.67 0.59 8.77
CA HIS A 337 -16.69 1.63 8.72
C HIS A 337 -17.93 1.17 7.94
N PHE A 338 -17.79 0.67 6.71
CA PHE A 338 -18.97 0.23 5.95
C PHE A 338 -19.64 -1.00 6.55
N ARG A 339 -18.87 -1.93 7.15
CA ARG A 339 -19.45 -3.09 7.87
C ARG A 339 -20.27 -2.63 9.07
N THR A 340 -19.73 -1.72 9.89
CA THR A 340 -20.44 -1.16 11.04
C THR A 340 -21.72 -0.42 10.61
N LEU A 341 -21.65 0.42 9.58
CA LEU A 341 -22.81 1.13 9.07
C LEU A 341 -23.90 0.17 8.56
N LEU A 342 -23.51 -0.88 7.86
CA LEU A 342 -24.44 -1.89 7.37
C LEU A 342 -25.08 -2.66 8.52
N GLN A 343 -24.29 -3.04 9.52
CA GLN A 343 -24.80 -3.73 10.72
C GLN A 343 -25.75 -2.86 11.53
N GLU A 344 -25.44 -1.58 11.73
CA GLU A 344 -26.32 -0.64 12.43
C GLU A 344 -27.62 -0.37 11.66
N LYS A 345 -27.56 -0.34 10.33
CA LYS A 345 -28.72 -0.09 9.46
C LYS A 345 -29.65 -1.28 9.42
N ASP A 346 -29.13 -2.48 9.15
CA ASP A 346 -29.90 -3.64 8.75
C ASP A 346 -29.64 -4.89 9.63
N GLY A 347 -28.69 -4.83 10.56
CA GLY A 347 -28.20 -5.99 11.28
C GLY A 347 -27.39 -6.96 10.41
N ASN A 348 -26.99 -6.51 9.22
CA ASN A 348 -26.29 -7.29 8.20
C ASN A 348 -24.78 -7.00 8.23
N THR A 349 -23.96 -7.83 7.57
CA THR A 349 -22.51 -7.67 7.46
C THR A 349 -21.98 -8.25 6.15
N TYR A 350 -20.69 -8.06 5.91
CA TYR A 350 -19.93 -8.79 4.91
C TYR A 350 -19.04 -9.82 5.58
N ASP A 351 -19.16 -11.07 5.16
CA ASP A 351 -18.37 -12.19 5.65
C ASP A 351 -17.22 -12.49 4.68
N LEU A 352 -16.07 -12.91 5.19
CA LEU A 352 -14.96 -13.31 4.35
C LEU A 352 -15.21 -14.65 3.67
N LEU A 353 -14.76 -14.79 2.45
CA LEU A 353 -14.74 -16.04 1.73
C LEU A 353 -13.29 -16.49 1.50
N GLY A 354 -12.96 -17.66 1.95
CA GLY A 354 -11.71 -18.32 1.60
C GLY A 354 -10.51 -18.04 2.49
N TRP A 355 -10.62 -17.15 3.48
CA TRP A 355 -9.52 -16.79 4.37
C TRP A 355 -9.69 -17.23 5.81
N GLU A 356 -10.89 -17.44 6.24
CA GLU A 356 -11.28 -17.52 7.62
C GLU A 356 -10.81 -18.77 8.34
N LEU A 357 -10.40 -19.79 7.59
CA LEU A 357 -10.22 -21.10 8.16
C LEU A 357 -9.02 -21.81 7.56
N LYS A 358 -8.35 -22.57 8.38
CA LYS A 358 -7.36 -23.59 8.03
C LYS A 358 -7.79 -24.51 6.88
N ASP A 359 -9.09 -24.72 6.74
CA ASP A 359 -9.75 -25.53 5.72
C ASP A 359 -10.54 -24.66 4.71
N SER A 360 -10.18 -23.42 4.58
CA SER A 360 -10.86 -22.46 3.71
C SER A 360 -10.88 -22.89 2.26
N PRO A 361 -11.96 -22.59 1.56
CA PRO A 361 -12.07 -22.94 0.16
C PRO A 361 -11.00 -22.22 -0.66
N ILE A 362 -10.34 -22.99 -1.46
CA ILE A 362 -9.47 -22.51 -2.54
C ILE A 362 -10.39 -22.23 -3.72
N TYR A 363 -10.19 -21.10 -4.39
CA TYR A 363 -10.94 -20.73 -5.60
C TYR A 363 -10.12 -20.97 -6.88
N PRO A 364 -9.78 -22.24 -7.22
CA PRO A 364 -9.01 -22.50 -8.43
C PRO A 364 -9.83 -22.15 -9.67
N ALA A 365 -9.18 -21.50 -10.63
CA ALA A 365 -9.75 -21.21 -11.93
C ALA A 365 -9.40 -22.28 -12.97
N ALA A 366 -8.51 -23.22 -12.65
CA ALA A 366 -8.06 -24.27 -13.55
C ALA A 366 -7.78 -25.59 -12.81
N ASP A 367 -7.94 -26.71 -13.52
CA ASP A 367 -7.56 -28.03 -13.04
C ASP A 367 -6.04 -28.10 -12.77
N GLY A 368 -5.66 -28.71 -11.65
CA GLY A 368 -4.25 -28.88 -11.27
C GLY A 368 -3.66 -27.73 -10.48
N VAL A 369 -4.44 -26.72 -10.14
CA VAL A 369 -4.09 -25.71 -9.16
C VAL A 369 -4.38 -26.26 -7.77
N ASP A 370 -3.33 -26.60 -7.03
CA ASP A 370 -3.47 -27.25 -5.72
C ASP A 370 -3.80 -26.24 -4.60
N TYR A 371 -3.49 -24.96 -4.83
CA TYR A 371 -3.81 -23.88 -3.88
C TYR A 371 -3.79 -22.51 -4.57
N VAL A 372 -4.46 -21.56 -3.94
CA VAL A 372 -4.52 -20.16 -4.37
C VAL A 372 -3.73 -19.31 -3.38
N TYR A 373 -2.85 -18.48 -3.92
CA TYR A 373 -2.13 -17.54 -3.08
C TYR A 373 -3.07 -16.46 -2.56
N GLY A 374 -3.03 -16.26 -1.25
CA GLY A 374 -3.50 -15.01 -0.71
C GLY A 374 -2.55 -13.87 -1.03
N GLU A 375 -2.99 -12.67 -0.75
CA GLU A 375 -2.09 -11.53 -0.75
C GLU A 375 -1.12 -11.66 0.41
N GLU A 376 0.13 -11.35 0.17
CA GLU A 376 1.17 -11.36 1.19
C GLU A 376 1.79 -9.97 1.29
N SER A 377 2.06 -9.54 2.51
CA SER A 377 2.82 -8.33 2.77
C SER A 377 4.27 -8.68 3.09
N GLY A 378 5.19 -8.00 2.42
CA GLY A 378 6.61 -8.20 2.61
C GLY A 378 7.16 -7.69 3.94
N THR A 379 8.47 -7.85 4.13
CA THR A 379 9.19 -7.31 5.29
C THR A 379 9.49 -5.82 5.17
N VAL A 380 9.15 -5.23 4.03
CA VAL A 380 9.39 -3.82 3.71
C VAL A 380 8.06 -3.15 3.39
N GLY A 381 7.67 -2.14 4.16
CA GLY A 381 6.51 -1.31 3.81
C GLY A 381 6.71 -0.53 2.50
N TRP A 382 5.83 0.39 2.18
CA TRP A 382 5.83 1.11 0.89
C TRP A 382 6.57 2.45 0.95
N ASN A 383 6.69 3.08 2.12
CA ASN A 383 7.32 4.37 2.27
C ASN A 383 8.61 4.33 3.11
N VAL A 384 9.30 5.43 3.10
CA VAL A 384 10.51 5.67 3.89
C VAL A 384 10.46 7.04 4.56
N ASN A 385 11.02 7.11 5.76
CA ASN A 385 11.25 8.33 6.51
C ASN A 385 12.69 8.76 6.27
N CYS A 386 12.88 9.76 5.43
CA CYS A 386 14.18 10.21 4.99
C CYS A 386 14.64 11.42 5.82
N ILE A 387 15.83 11.33 6.41
CA ILE A 387 16.49 12.47 7.03
C ILE A 387 17.24 13.21 5.93
N THR A 388 16.97 14.50 5.76
CA THR A 388 17.63 15.30 4.74
C THR A 388 18.95 15.85 5.23
N THR A 389 19.83 16.23 4.29
CA THR A 389 21.09 16.92 4.62
C THR A 389 20.90 18.35 5.16
N LYS A 390 19.64 18.81 5.30
CA LYS A 390 19.30 20.10 5.93
C LYS A 390 19.15 19.96 7.46
N ALA A 391 18.91 18.76 7.97
CA ALA A 391 18.80 18.52 9.39
C ALA A 391 20.07 18.97 10.14
N GLU A 392 19.91 19.87 11.10
CA GLU A 392 21.02 20.35 11.92
C GLU A 392 21.57 19.25 12.81
N ASN A 393 20.70 18.36 13.30
CA ASN A 393 21.08 17.22 14.12
C ASN A 393 20.36 15.92 13.68
N PRO A 394 20.85 15.25 12.64
CA PRO A 394 20.24 14.04 12.13
C PRO A 394 20.26 12.87 13.12
N GLN A 395 21.20 12.83 14.07
CA GLN A 395 21.26 11.79 15.09
C GLN A 395 20.05 11.83 16.02
N ARG A 396 19.60 13.00 16.45
CA ARG A 396 18.41 13.16 17.30
C ARG A 396 17.14 12.64 16.62
N ILE A 397 17.02 12.87 15.33
CA ILE A 397 15.90 12.37 14.50
C ILE A 397 15.98 10.84 14.39
N PHE A 398 17.18 10.31 14.11
CA PHE A 398 17.40 8.88 14.02
C PHE A 398 17.09 8.16 15.34
N ASP A 399 17.52 8.71 16.47
CA ASP A 399 17.28 8.13 17.80
C ASP A 399 15.79 8.05 18.13
N LEU A 400 15.02 9.10 17.79
CA LEU A 400 13.56 9.09 17.93
C LEU A 400 12.93 7.98 17.07
N TYR A 401 13.26 7.93 15.78
CA TYR A 401 12.63 6.98 14.85
C TYR A 401 13.07 5.53 15.14
N SER A 402 14.32 5.32 15.54
CA SER A 402 14.79 4.01 15.98
C SER A 402 14.02 3.52 17.22
N TRP A 403 13.75 4.43 18.16
CA TRP A 403 12.94 4.06 19.32
C TRP A 403 11.49 3.76 18.95
N MET A 404 10.90 4.45 17.97
CA MET A 404 9.54 4.17 17.50
C MET A 404 9.38 2.76 16.94
N LEU A 405 10.45 2.17 16.39
CA LEU A 405 10.46 0.77 15.93
C LEU A 405 10.34 -0.25 17.06
N THR A 406 10.78 0.11 18.27
CA THR A 406 10.78 -0.81 19.41
C THR A 406 9.37 -1.14 19.87
N LYS A 407 9.22 -2.23 20.65
CA LYS A 407 7.96 -2.59 21.28
C LYS A 407 7.39 -1.46 22.16
N ASP A 408 8.23 -0.81 22.97
CA ASP A 408 7.80 0.31 23.79
C ASP A 408 7.36 1.52 22.95
N GLY A 409 8.07 1.81 21.87
CA GLY A 409 7.71 2.83 20.90
C GLY A 409 6.36 2.54 20.24
N SER A 410 6.17 1.31 19.76
CA SER A 410 4.92 0.84 19.14
C SER A 410 3.73 0.94 20.11
N ILE A 411 3.89 0.45 21.35
CA ILE A 411 2.86 0.57 22.39
C ILE A 411 2.49 2.03 22.63
N ASN A 412 3.50 2.90 22.76
CA ASN A 412 3.25 4.33 22.97
C ASN A 412 2.52 4.98 21.80
N MET A 413 2.95 4.68 20.55
CA MET A 413 2.29 5.23 19.36
C MET A 413 0.82 4.81 19.25
N MET A 414 0.49 3.57 19.63
CA MET A 414 -0.88 3.03 19.52
C MET A 414 -1.78 3.47 20.67
N TYR A 415 -1.30 3.33 21.90
CA TYR A 415 -2.13 3.44 23.11
C TYR A 415 -1.70 4.56 24.07
N GLY A 416 -0.67 5.32 23.71
CA GLY A 416 -0.09 6.34 24.58
C GLY A 416 0.73 5.76 25.74
N PRO A 417 1.22 6.62 26.66
CA PRO A 417 1.97 6.19 27.82
C PRO A 417 1.10 5.44 28.84
N GLU A 418 1.75 4.64 29.67
CA GLU A 418 1.10 3.94 30.78
C GLU A 418 0.31 4.88 31.68
N GLY A 419 -0.83 4.41 32.20
CA GLY A 419 -1.76 5.19 32.99
C GLY A 419 -2.89 5.84 32.18
N GLY A 420 -2.75 5.93 30.85
CA GLY A 420 -3.78 6.36 29.92
C GLY A 420 -4.79 5.26 29.62
N LEU A 421 -4.76 4.69 28.42
CA LEU A 421 -5.66 3.60 28.00
C LEU A 421 -5.30 2.25 28.61
N TRP A 422 -4.10 2.06 29.10
CA TRP A 422 -3.59 0.81 29.63
C TRP A 422 -2.85 0.99 30.96
N GLU A 423 -2.71 -0.09 31.72
CA GLU A 423 -2.01 -0.11 33.00
C GLU A 423 -1.40 -1.49 33.25
N GLY A 424 -0.09 -1.52 33.44
CA GLY A 424 0.68 -2.76 33.58
C GLY A 424 0.92 -3.45 32.25
N LYS A 425 1.80 -4.43 32.29
CA LYS A 425 2.15 -5.29 31.15
C LYS A 425 1.98 -6.75 31.54
N ASP A 426 1.66 -7.60 30.56
CA ASP A 426 1.69 -9.06 30.73
C ASP A 426 3.13 -9.60 30.81
N GLU A 427 3.28 -10.93 30.90
CA GLU A 427 4.59 -11.60 31.01
C GLU A 427 5.45 -11.40 29.75
N GLU A 428 4.83 -11.20 28.59
CA GLU A 428 5.47 -10.94 27.29
C GLU A 428 5.75 -9.46 27.05
N GLY A 429 5.31 -8.58 27.95
CA GLY A 429 5.52 -7.13 27.89
C GLY A 429 4.48 -6.38 27.05
N ASN A 430 3.34 -6.98 26.75
CA ASN A 430 2.23 -6.32 26.05
C ASN A 430 1.41 -5.48 27.04
N PRO A 431 0.80 -4.35 26.59
CA PRO A 431 0.00 -3.51 27.47
C PRO A 431 -1.31 -4.22 27.82
N ILE A 432 -1.76 -4.04 29.07
CA ILE A 432 -3.09 -4.51 29.52
C ILE A 432 -4.05 -3.34 29.41
N LEU A 433 -4.95 -3.37 28.44
CA LEU A 433 -5.94 -2.31 28.25
C LEU A 433 -6.95 -2.27 29.39
N LYS A 434 -7.36 -1.06 29.79
CA LYS A 434 -8.36 -0.84 30.85
C LYS A 434 -9.78 -1.21 30.42
N LYS A 435 -10.03 -1.30 29.11
CA LYS A 435 -11.25 -1.79 28.47
C LYS A 435 -10.93 -2.38 27.08
N PRO A 436 -11.78 -3.25 26.53
CA PRO A 436 -11.59 -3.79 25.19
C PRO A 436 -11.34 -2.71 24.13
N GLU A 437 -10.51 -3.01 23.15
CA GLU A 437 -10.17 -2.05 22.09
C GLU A 437 -11.40 -1.64 21.27
N GLU A 438 -12.34 -2.54 21.05
CA GLU A 438 -13.61 -2.29 20.35
C GLU A 438 -14.52 -1.30 21.10
N GLU A 439 -14.34 -1.17 22.43
CA GLU A 439 -15.06 -0.19 23.25
C GLU A 439 -14.37 1.18 23.30
N LEU A 440 -13.15 1.31 22.74
CA LEU A 440 -12.44 2.57 22.66
C LEU A 440 -13.05 3.42 21.55
N THR A 441 -13.54 4.59 21.90
CA THR A 441 -14.02 5.56 20.91
C THR A 441 -12.85 6.13 20.10
N SER A 442 -13.15 6.61 18.89
CA SER A 442 -12.15 7.30 18.06
C SER A 442 -11.52 8.49 18.77
N ASP A 443 -12.30 9.22 19.60
CA ASP A 443 -11.78 10.35 20.39
C ASP A 443 -10.77 9.89 21.45
N GLU A 444 -11.02 8.75 22.13
CA GLU A 444 -10.09 8.18 23.11
C GLU A 444 -8.81 7.68 22.43
N LYS A 445 -8.92 6.95 21.33
CA LYS A 445 -7.77 6.50 20.53
C LYS A 445 -6.95 7.71 20.04
N ASN A 446 -7.60 8.71 19.50
CA ASN A 446 -6.95 9.93 19.02
C ASN A 446 -6.33 10.80 20.10
N ALA A 447 -6.87 10.80 21.32
CA ALA A 447 -6.29 11.54 22.43
C ALA A 447 -5.08 10.84 23.06
N ALA A 448 -5.01 9.51 22.96
CA ALA A 448 -3.96 8.70 23.55
C ALA A 448 -2.79 8.48 22.60
N GLY A 449 -3.05 7.92 21.42
CA GLY A 449 -2.04 7.52 20.45
C GLY A 449 -1.84 8.51 19.32
N CYS A 450 -0.70 8.40 18.67
CA CYS A 450 -0.37 9.15 17.46
C CYS A 450 -0.17 8.24 16.25
N TRP A 451 -0.46 6.93 16.42
CA TRP A 451 -0.30 6.00 15.34
C TRP A 451 -1.36 6.22 14.26
N PHE A 452 -0.92 6.21 13.02
CA PHE A 452 -1.72 6.02 11.83
C PHE A 452 -0.88 5.34 10.76
N TRP A 453 -1.51 4.65 9.84
CA TRP A 453 -0.93 3.72 8.89
C TRP A 453 0.28 4.23 8.08
N SER A 454 0.44 5.50 7.96
CA SER A 454 1.49 6.16 7.18
C SER A 454 2.50 6.93 8.01
N GLN A 455 2.35 6.94 9.32
CA GLN A 455 3.30 7.59 10.20
C GLN A 455 4.62 6.84 10.33
N PRO A 456 5.56 7.53 11.02
CA PRO A 456 6.99 7.27 10.91
C PRO A 456 7.32 5.82 11.18
N ALA A 457 8.58 5.55 11.13
CA ALA A 457 9.16 4.25 11.36
C ALA A 457 8.37 3.38 12.34
N HIS A 458 7.76 2.32 11.87
CA HIS A 458 7.17 1.30 12.72
C HIS A 458 7.52 -0.10 12.20
N SER A 459 7.58 -1.05 13.12
CA SER A 459 7.95 -2.42 12.87
C SER A 459 6.76 -3.36 13.10
N ASP A 460 6.98 -4.66 12.93
CA ASP A 460 6.04 -5.72 13.30
C ASP A 460 5.62 -5.68 14.78
N ASN A 461 6.36 -4.96 15.64
CA ASN A 461 5.96 -4.74 17.03
C ASN A 461 4.56 -4.11 17.15
N VAL A 462 4.12 -3.33 16.16
CA VAL A 462 2.75 -2.79 16.10
C VAL A 462 1.73 -3.93 15.96
N ASP A 463 1.90 -4.79 14.96
CA ASP A 463 0.97 -5.88 14.69
C ASP A 463 0.98 -6.91 15.83
N LEU A 464 2.15 -7.33 16.29
CA LEU A 464 2.30 -8.26 17.40
C LEU A 464 1.65 -7.75 18.69
N THR A 465 1.75 -6.44 18.96
CA THR A 465 1.08 -5.82 20.10
C THR A 465 -0.44 -5.84 19.94
N LYS A 466 -0.96 -5.53 18.74
CA LYS A 466 -2.40 -5.60 18.46
C LYS A 466 -2.95 -7.02 18.67
N TYR A 467 -2.25 -8.03 18.14
CA TYR A 467 -2.69 -9.42 18.27
C TYR A 467 -2.73 -9.84 19.74
N ALA A 468 -1.67 -9.58 20.49
CA ALA A 468 -1.61 -9.92 21.91
C ALA A 468 -2.70 -9.18 22.74
N VAL A 469 -2.92 -7.91 22.48
CA VAL A 469 -3.99 -7.14 23.14
C VAL A 469 -5.38 -7.69 22.79
N ASN A 470 -5.60 -8.08 21.53
CA ASN A 470 -6.85 -8.68 21.09
C ASN A 470 -7.10 -10.05 21.76
N GLU A 471 -6.08 -10.88 21.87
CA GLU A 471 -6.18 -12.18 22.54
C GLU A 471 -6.45 -12.08 24.04
N GLN A 472 -6.01 -11.02 24.71
CA GLN A 472 -6.33 -10.76 26.11
C GLN A 472 -7.82 -10.48 26.36
N GLN A 473 -8.60 -10.19 25.29
CA GLN A 473 -10.02 -9.87 25.41
C GLN A 473 -10.88 -11.14 25.39
N PRO A 474 -12.08 -11.12 26.04
CA PRO A 474 -13.09 -12.14 25.82
C PRO A 474 -13.40 -12.30 24.32
N GLU A 475 -13.64 -13.52 23.87
CA GLU A 475 -13.85 -13.84 22.45
C GLU A 475 -14.92 -12.94 21.79
N GLU A 476 -16.02 -12.68 22.50
CA GLU A 476 -17.11 -11.81 22.04
C GLU A 476 -16.74 -10.32 21.92
N SER A 477 -15.59 -9.91 22.47
CA SER A 477 -15.09 -8.53 22.46
C SER A 477 -13.84 -8.38 21.59
N ARG A 478 -13.45 -9.44 20.86
CA ARG A 478 -12.28 -9.38 19.98
C ARG A 478 -12.60 -8.66 18.68
N SER A 479 -11.63 -7.93 18.18
CA SER A 479 -11.70 -7.34 16.85
C SER A 479 -11.75 -8.42 15.78
N TRP A 480 -12.75 -8.35 14.94
CA TRP A 480 -12.90 -9.25 13.79
C TRP A 480 -11.68 -9.18 12.85
N VAL A 481 -11.24 -7.97 12.51
CA VAL A 481 -10.08 -7.76 11.61
C VAL A 481 -8.80 -8.31 12.22
N ILE A 482 -8.53 -7.93 13.47
CA ILE A 482 -7.29 -8.35 14.15
C ILE A 482 -7.27 -9.87 14.34
N SER A 483 -8.40 -10.49 14.69
CA SER A 483 -8.50 -11.95 14.86
C SER A 483 -8.21 -12.69 13.56
N ILE A 484 -8.65 -12.16 12.42
CA ILE A 484 -8.37 -12.75 11.12
C ILE A 484 -6.91 -12.55 10.72
N GLN A 485 -6.39 -11.35 10.90
CA GLN A 485 -4.98 -11.07 10.62
C GLN A 485 -4.05 -11.97 11.43
N ASP A 486 -4.31 -12.10 12.73
CA ASP A 486 -3.55 -12.97 13.61
C ASP A 486 -3.65 -14.44 13.16
N HIS A 487 -4.86 -14.92 12.83
CA HIS A 487 -5.06 -16.28 12.35
C HIS A 487 -4.35 -16.59 11.03
N VAL A 488 -4.37 -15.63 10.10
CA VAL A 488 -3.69 -15.76 8.80
C VAL A 488 -2.17 -15.72 8.95
N PHE A 489 -1.68 -15.01 9.96
CA PHE A 489 -0.25 -14.74 10.14
C PHE A 489 0.49 -15.73 11.02
N THR A 490 -0.21 -16.51 11.84
CA THR A 490 0.46 -17.57 12.60
C THR A 490 0.90 -18.67 11.64
N PRO A 491 2.22 -18.96 11.54
CA PRO A 491 2.76 -19.97 10.61
C PRO A 491 2.14 -21.36 10.79
N GLU A 492 1.60 -21.64 11.98
CA GLU A 492 0.99 -22.91 12.33
C GLU A 492 -0.44 -23.05 11.81
N ASP A 493 -1.11 -21.91 11.61
CA ASP A 493 -2.50 -21.80 11.19
C ASP A 493 -2.68 -21.18 9.80
N SER A 494 -1.60 -20.72 9.19
CA SER A 494 -1.63 -20.14 7.85
C SER A 494 -2.33 -21.09 6.88
N ILE A 495 -3.35 -20.57 6.20
CA ILE A 495 -4.02 -21.25 5.08
C ILE A 495 -3.08 -21.50 3.92
N HIS A 496 -1.99 -20.76 3.86
CA HIS A 496 -0.90 -21.13 3.00
C HIS A 496 -0.28 -22.38 3.58
N PRO A 497 -0.10 -23.42 2.76
CA PRO A 497 0.83 -24.48 3.08
C PRO A 497 2.25 -23.95 3.06
N ALA A 498 2.38 -22.69 3.34
CA ALA A 498 3.62 -22.07 3.65
C ALA A 498 4.25 -22.94 4.66
N ILE A 499 5.21 -23.46 4.23
CA ILE A 499 6.09 -24.36 4.87
C ILE A 499 6.34 -23.79 6.25
N PRO A 500 5.95 -24.50 7.29
CA PRO A 500 6.10 -24.03 8.65
C PRO A 500 7.53 -23.53 8.88
N GLY A 501 7.67 -22.28 9.31
CA GLY A 501 8.95 -21.66 9.59
C GLY A 501 9.71 -21.14 8.38
N GLN A 502 9.11 -21.07 7.20
CA GLN A 502 9.74 -20.46 6.04
C GLN A 502 9.22 -19.07 5.75
N LYS A 503 10.15 -18.21 5.37
CA LYS A 503 9.83 -16.86 4.93
C LYS A 503 9.27 -16.93 3.51
N PHE A 504 8.20 -16.18 3.28
CA PHE A 504 7.67 -16.00 1.94
C PHE A 504 8.63 -15.17 1.09
N LEU A 505 8.61 -15.43 -0.20
CA LEU A 505 9.32 -14.65 -1.20
C LEU A 505 8.47 -13.43 -1.60
N THR A 506 8.25 -12.50 -0.68
CA THR A 506 7.43 -11.31 -0.96
C THR A 506 8.26 -10.08 -1.30
N ASP A 507 9.51 -10.07 -0.86
CA ASP A 507 10.40 -8.92 -1.04
C ASP A 507 11.25 -9.00 -2.31
N GLU A 508 11.13 -10.08 -3.08
CA GLU A 508 11.86 -10.22 -4.34
C GLU A 508 11.50 -9.15 -5.37
N ASN A 509 10.31 -8.57 -5.23
CA ASN A 509 9.82 -7.52 -6.13
C ASN A 509 10.13 -6.10 -5.62
N THR A 510 10.87 -5.98 -4.52
CA THR A 510 11.20 -4.67 -3.94
C THR A 510 12.04 -3.83 -4.90
N ASN A 511 11.59 -2.59 -5.13
CA ASN A 511 12.29 -1.57 -5.91
C ASN A 511 12.58 -1.94 -7.38
N LEU A 512 11.85 -2.87 -8.00
CA LEU A 512 12.07 -3.23 -9.41
C LEU A 512 11.98 -2.01 -10.34
N SER A 513 10.98 -1.16 -10.14
CA SER A 513 10.76 0.02 -10.97
C SER A 513 11.85 1.08 -10.82
N LEU A 514 12.60 1.08 -9.73
CA LEU A 514 13.67 2.04 -9.46
C LEU A 514 14.98 1.73 -10.23
N GLU A 515 15.10 0.54 -10.81
CA GLU A 515 16.24 0.18 -11.67
C GLU A 515 16.20 0.91 -13.03
N ILE A 516 15.07 1.55 -13.36
CA ILE A 516 14.88 2.27 -14.61
C ILE A 516 14.70 3.76 -14.29
N GLU A 517 15.66 4.56 -14.67
CA GLU A 517 15.60 6.01 -14.45
C GLU A 517 14.42 6.63 -15.23
N PRO A 518 13.46 7.28 -14.57
CA PRO A 518 12.21 7.74 -15.20
C PRO A 518 12.39 8.73 -16.34
N THR A 519 13.50 9.48 -16.35
CA THR A 519 13.78 10.53 -17.34
C THR A 519 14.52 10.02 -18.57
N GLU A 520 14.97 8.77 -18.57
CA GLU A 520 15.60 8.12 -19.71
C GLU A 520 14.56 7.53 -20.67
N ASP A 521 14.98 7.22 -21.90
CA ASP A 521 14.09 6.68 -22.94
C ASP A 521 13.32 5.44 -22.47
N LEU A 522 13.98 4.56 -21.71
CA LEU A 522 13.36 3.34 -21.19
C LEU A 522 12.35 3.63 -20.06
N GLY A 523 12.63 4.62 -19.22
CA GLY A 523 11.70 5.08 -18.18
C GLY A 523 10.44 5.68 -18.78
N MET A 524 10.60 6.50 -19.84
CA MET A 524 9.46 7.05 -20.58
C MET A 524 8.66 5.95 -21.29
N ALA A 525 9.33 4.94 -21.85
CA ALA A 525 8.69 3.79 -22.46
C ALA A 525 7.88 2.98 -21.44
N ARG A 526 8.43 2.70 -20.27
CA ARG A 526 7.75 2.05 -19.15
C ARG A 526 6.49 2.81 -18.75
N GLN A 527 6.59 4.13 -18.57
CA GLN A 527 5.43 4.95 -18.22
C GLN A 527 4.36 4.91 -19.31
N ALA A 528 4.75 4.98 -20.60
CA ALA A 528 3.82 4.88 -21.71
C ALA A 528 3.09 3.51 -21.74
N ILE A 529 3.78 2.42 -21.46
CA ILE A 529 3.16 1.08 -21.34
C ILE A 529 2.16 1.05 -20.19
N THR A 530 2.53 1.59 -19.01
CA THR A 530 1.64 1.66 -17.84
C THR A 530 0.37 2.46 -18.16
N ASP A 531 0.50 3.61 -18.81
CA ASP A 531 -0.64 4.45 -19.19
C ASP A 531 -1.54 3.78 -20.24
N GLU A 532 -0.95 3.05 -21.19
CA GLU A 532 -1.71 2.25 -22.16
C GLU A 532 -2.45 1.10 -21.47
N CYS A 533 -1.84 0.42 -20.50
CA CYS A 533 -2.50 -0.62 -19.70
C CYS A 533 -3.71 -0.05 -18.96
N LYS A 534 -3.54 1.07 -18.25
CA LYS A 534 -4.63 1.76 -17.54
C LYS A 534 -5.83 2.06 -18.42
N MET A 535 -5.56 2.48 -19.65
CA MET A 535 -6.61 2.77 -20.62
C MET A 535 -7.21 1.52 -21.24
N ARG A 536 -6.40 0.53 -21.55
CA ARG A 536 -6.77 -0.61 -22.38
C ARG A 536 -7.41 -1.76 -21.61
N ILE A 537 -6.97 -2.04 -20.38
CA ILE A 537 -7.51 -3.14 -19.57
C ILE A 537 -9.02 -2.98 -19.32
N PRO A 538 -9.56 -1.82 -18.90
CA PRO A 538 -11.00 -1.63 -18.82
C PRO A 538 -11.73 -1.87 -20.16
N GLN A 539 -11.15 -1.43 -21.27
CA GLN A 539 -11.72 -1.65 -22.60
C GLN A 539 -11.77 -3.15 -22.98
N ILE A 540 -10.73 -3.91 -22.60
CA ILE A 540 -10.69 -5.36 -22.80
C ILE A 540 -11.77 -6.04 -21.97
N ILE A 541 -11.91 -5.66 -20.69
CA ILE A 541 -12.95 -6.21 -19.82
C ILE A 541 -14.35 -5.90 -20.36
N MET A 542 -14.57 -4.71 -20.90
CA MET A 542 -15.85 -4.28 -21.46
C MET A 542 -16.07 -4.64 -22.93
N ALA A 543 -15.19 -5.43 -23.54
CA ALA A 543 -15.32 -5.80 -24.95
C ALA A 543 -16.64 -6.54 -25.22
N SER A 544 -17.35 -6.13 -26.28
CA SER A 544 -18.68 -6.65 -26.64
C SER A 544 -18.67 -8.08 -27.17
N ASP A 545 -17.54 -8.50 -27.76
CA ASP A 545 -17.36 -9.79 -28.39
C ASP A 545 -15.88 -10.22 -28.38
N ASP A 546 -15.66 -11.50 -28.64
CA ASP A 546 -14.32 -12.11 -28.57
C ASP A 546 -13.35 -11.52 -29.62
N ALA A 547 -13.84 -11.13 -30.79
CA ALA A 547 -12.97 -10.53 -31.83
C ALA A 547 -12.49 -9.14 -31.39
N THR A 548 -13.34 -8.36 -30.72
CA THR A 548 -12.98 -7.08 -30.11
C THR A 548 -12.00 -7.28 -28.97
N PHE A 549 -12.26 -8.26 -28.09
CA PHE A 549 -11.36 -8.64 -27.01
C PHE A 549 -9.96 -8.99 -27.54
N ASP A 550 -9.87 -9.96 -28.44
CA ASP A 550 -8.60 -10.43 -28.99
C ASP A 550 -7.84 -9.28 -29.70
N LYS A 551 -8.57 -8.41 -30.41
CA LYS A 551 -7.97 -7.24 -31.06
C LYS A 551 -7.37 -6.27 -30.03
N LEU A 552 -8.10 -5.95 -28.96
CA LEU A 552 -7.61 -5.01 -27.94
C LEU A 552 -6.39 -5.55 -27.20
N VAL A 553 -6.37 -6.86 -26.90
CA VAL A 553 -5.20 -7.54 -26.32
C VAL A 553 -4.01 -7.44 -27.29
N GLN A 554 -4.22 -7.71 -28.58
CA GLN A 554 -3.15 -7.62 -29.57
C GLN A 554 -2.64 -6.18 -29.74
N ASP A 555 -3.55 -5.21 -29.80
CA ASP A 555 -3.19 -3.78 -29.88
C ASP A 555 -2.31 -3.36 -28.69
N LEU A 556 -2.60 -3.86 -27.47
CA LEU A 556 -1.77 -3.60 -26.27
C LEU A 556 -0.40 -4.26 -26.37
N LYS A 557 -0.33 -5.52 -26.84
CA LYS A 557 0.94 -6.21 -27.08
C LYS A 557 1.79 -5.48 -28.13
N ASP A 558 1.20 -5.08 -29.25
CA ASP A 558 1.88 -4.34 -30.32
C ASP A 558 2.40 -2.97 -29.83
N PHE A 559 1.63 -2.30 -28.95
CA PHE A 559 2.08 -1.06 -28.32
C PHE A 559 3.27 -1.31 -27.40
N ALA A 560 3.22 -2.32 -26.55
CA ALA A 560 4.31 -2.68 -25.65
C ALA A 560 5.60 -3.04 -26.40
N GLU A 561 5.49 -3.83 -27.48
CA GLU A 561 6.61 -4.17 -28.36
C GLU A 561 7.28 -2.92 -28.97
N SER A 562 6.48 -1.93 -29.38
CA SER A 562 6.99 -0.68 -29.92
C SER A 562 7.64 0.23 -28.86
N ASN A 563 7.47 -0.09 -27.56
CA ASN A 563 7.99 0.63 -26.41
C ASN A 563 8.98 -0.21 -25.58
N GLN A 564 9.80 -1.03 -26.21
CA GLN A 564 10.95 -1.71 -25.58
C GLN A 564 10.58 -2.60 -24.37
N VAL A 565 9.39 -3.22 -24.39
CA VAL A 565 8.88 -4.01 -23.25
C VAL A 565 9.86 -5.07 -22.78
N HIS A 566 10.56 -5.77 -23.68
CA HIS A 566 11.46 -6.86 -23.33
C HIS A 566 12.76 -6.39 -22.65
N ASP A 567 13.19 -5.16 -22.87
CA ASP A 567 14.32 -4.57 -22.15
C ASP A 567 13.92 -4.26 -20.70
N ILE A 568 12.67 -3.82 -20.49
CA ILE A 568 12.10 -3.59 -19.15
C ILE A 568 11.93 -4.92 -18.41
N GLU A 569 11.35 -5.94 -19.07
CA GLU A 569 11.18 -7.30 -18.53
C GLU A 569 12.50 -7.89 -18.04
N LYS A 570 13.54 -7.71 -18.87
CA LYS A 570 14.88 -8.19 -18.50
C LYS A 570 15.43 -7.50 -17.26
N ILE A 571 15.33 -6.19 -17.17
CA ILE A 571 15.81 -5.42 -15.99
C ILE A 571 15.07 -5.87 -14.73
N TYR A 572 13.75 -6.00 -14.81
CA TYR A 572 12.94 -6.44 -13.68
C TYR A 572 13.28 -7.87 -13.25
N THR A 573 13.46 -8.77 -14.20
CA THR A 573 13.87 -10.17 -13.96
C THR A 573 15.24 -10.23 -13.30
N ASP A 574 16.22 -9.48 -13.81
CA ASP A 574 17.58 -9.43 -13.26
C ASP A 574 17.58 -8.87 -11.81
N LYS A 575 16.83 -7.79 -11.57
CA LYS A 575 16.68 -7.22 -10.22
C LYS A 575 15.99 -8.16 -9.26
N ARG A 576 14.89 -8.78 -9.68
CA ARG A 576 14.18 -9.78 -8.88
C ARG A 576 15.11 -10.93 -8.49
N ALA A 577 15.87 -11.46 -9.42
CA ALA A 577 16.85 -12.51 -9.15
C ALA A 577 17.92 -12.06 -8.11
N SER A 578 18.40 -10.84 -8.21
CA SER A 578 19.31 -10.25 -7.23
C SER A 578 18.67 -10.13 -5.84
N ASN A 579 17.42 -9.69 -5.77
CA ASN A 579 16.69 -9.59 -4.51
C ASN A 579 16.50 -10.98 -3.84
N ILE A 580 16.20 -12.02 -4.62
CA ILE A 580 16.10 -13.42 -4.16
C ILE A 580 17.44 -13.86 -3.55
N GLU A 581 18.55 -13.59 -4.25
CA GLU A 581 19.90 -13.93 -3.75
C GLU A 581 20.23 -13.18 -2.45
N LEU A 582 19.90 -11.89 -2.36
CA LEU A 582 20.11 -11.08 -1.15
C LEU A 582 19.35 -11.63 0.07
N GLN A 583 18.19 -12.24 -0.14
CA GLN A 583 17.40 -12.87 0.91
C GLN A 583 17.87 -14.29 1.25
N GLY A 584 18.77 -14.85 0.46
CA GLY A 584 19.29 -16.22 0.64
C GLY A 584 18.32 -17.30 0.19
N TYR A 585 17.41 -16.98 -0.74
CA TYR A 585 16.51 -17.93 -1.38
C TYR A 585 17.08 -18.41 -2.72
N THR A 586 16.63 -19.59 -3.14
CA THR A 586 16.74 -20.04 -4.54
C THR A 586 15.61 -19.42 -5.37
N ALA A 587 15.64 -19.62 -6.67
CA ALA A 587 14.54 -19.17 -7.50
C ALA A 587 13.19 -19.69 -6.98
N TYR A 588 12.15 -18.90 -7.15
CA TYR A 588 10.80 -19.18 -6.64
C TYR A 588 10.32 -20.60 -6.97
N GLN A 589 10.50 -21.05 -8.21
CA GLN A 589 10.12 -22.40 -8.63
C GLN A 589 10.94 -23.49 -7.92
N ASP A 590 12.25 -23.28 -7.74
CA ASP A 590 13.11 -24.22 -7.01
C ASP A 590 12.69 -24.34 -5.55
N TYR A 591 12.26 -23.24 -4.96
CA TYR A 591 11.72 -23.19 -3.62
C TYR A 591 10.45 -24.05 -3.49
N TYR A 592 9.49 -23.89 -4.39
CA TYR A 592 8.24 -24.69 -4.39
C TYR A 592 8.48 -26.16 -4.76
N ASP A 593 9.36 -26.44 -5.70
CA ASP A 593 9.68 -27.81 -6.10
C ASP A 593 10.44 -28.59 -5.03
N ALA A 594 11.21 -27.89 -4.21
CA ALA A 594 11.88 -28.49 -3.04
C ALA A 594 10.90 -28.86 -1.92
N GLN A 595 9.65 -28.36 -1.98
CA GLN A 595 8.63 -28.57 -0.95
C GLN A 595 7.64 -29.70 -1.31
N LYS A 596 7.58 -30.08 -2.59
CA LYS A 596 6.81 -31.24 -3.05
C LYS A 596 7.55 -32.55 -2.78
#